data_ef900c573cf7a80f0fac787cc6c9bdbd
#
_entry.id   ef900c573cf7a80f0fac787cc6c9bdbd
#
_cell.length_a   1.000
_cell.length_b   1.000
_cell.length_c   1.000
_cell.angle_alpha   90.00
_cell.angle_beta   90.00
_cell.angle_gamma   90.00
#
_symmetry.space_group_name_H-M   'P 1'
#
loop_
_entity.id
_entity.type
_entity.pdbx_description
1 polymer ?
#
loop_
_entity_poly.entity_id
_entity_poly.type
_entity_poly.pdbx_seq_one_letter_code
_entity_poly.pdbx_strand_id
1 'polypeptide(L)'
;MRSKNALKVALWREKRKVNPTPAIPKTGDFASFMTANFPEKFSKTNDGKDFLRLKSWTNEDENEAVLVYISDTGAQVLRTHKVWCMDGTFRTTPSPFSQVYIVMARSEIGGQGLACGFGLLPNKKAETYSLMLNKIFALVGNNSALSVIVCDFEQSVWKSLAVIAPTVSRRGCQFHYRKAHISRLGDLD
;
A
#
# COMPACT_ATOMS: atom_id res chain seq x y z
N MET A 1 -10.68 -18.29 -36.63
CA MET A 1 -11.04 -17.69 -35.34
C MET A 1 -9.79 -17.38 -34.50
N ARG A 2 -9.56 -16.15 -34.10
CA ARG A 2 -8.42 -15.84 -33.23
C ARG A 2 -8.68 -16.43 -31.82
N SER A 3 -7.68 -17.06 -31.21
CA SER A 3 -7.82 -17.62 -29.86
C SER A 3 -8.18 -16.51 -28.86
N LYS A 4 -8.89 -16.86 -27.75
CA LYS A 4 -9.22 -15.91 -26.68
C LYS A 4 -7.97 -15.15 -26.16
N ASN A 5 -6.81 -15.78 -26.15
CA ASN A 5 -5.56 -15.16 -25.75
C ASN A 5 -5.04 -14.13 -26.77
N ALA A 6 -5.19 -14.41 -28.07
CA ALA A 6 -4.80 -13.47 -29.13
C ALA A 6 -5.67 -12.19 -29.09
N LEU A 7 -6.97 -12.34 -28.76
CA LEU A 7 -7.88 -11.20 -28.62
C LEU A 7 -7.52 -10.35 -27.37
N LYS A 8 -7.21 -10.99 -26.24
CA LYS A 8 -6.75 -10.28 -25.03
C LYS A 8 -5.47 -9.49 -25.27
N VAL A 9 -4.50 -10.07 -25.98
CA VAL A 9 -3.23 -9.40 -26.32
C VAL A 9 -3.49 -8.23 -27.27
N ALA A 10 -4.36 -8.38 -28.27
CA ALA A 10 -4.70 -7.30 -29.19
C ALA A 10 -5.40 -6.13 -28.45
N LEU A 11 -6.41 -6.41 -27.61
CA LEU A 11 -7.07 -5.40 -26.79
C LEU A 11 -6.11 -4.69 -25.82
N TRP A 12 -5.16 -5.43 -25.25
CA TRP A 12 -4.14 -4.84 -24.37
C TRP A 12 -3.19 -3.90 -25.13
N ARG A 13 -2.80 -4.28 -26.37
CA ARG A 13 -1.97 -3.43 -27.25
C ARG A 13 -2.72 -2.14 -27.65
N GLU A 14 -3.99 -2.22 -28.00
CA GLU A 14 -4.80 -1.05 -28.34
C GLU A 14 -5.00 -0.12 -27.12
N LYS A 15 -5.29 -0.68 -25.94
CA LYS A 15 -5.35 0.11 -24.69
C LYS A 15 -4.04 0.86 -24.40
N ARG A 16 -2.88 0.28 -24.73
CA ARG A 16 -1.58 0.92 -24.55
C ARG A 16 -1.33 2.08 -25.53
N LYS A 17 -1.90 2.03 -26.73
CA LYS A 17 -1.81 3.13 -27.70
C LYS A 17 -2.62 4.35 -27.21
N VAL A 18 -3.80 4.11 -26.66
CA VAL A 18 -4.71 5.16 -26.16
C VAL A 18 -4.25 5.69 -24.79
N ASN A 19 -3.70 4.82 -23.95
CA ASN A 19 -3.14 5.13 -22.63
C ASN A 19 -1.70 4.59 -22.56
N PRO A 20 -0.71 5.32 -23.09
CA PRO A 20 0.67 4.92 -22.98
C PRO A 20 1.04 4.80 -21.51
N THR A 21 1.40 3.60 -21.09
CA THR A 21 2.00 3.40 -19.77
C THR A 21 3.34 4.12 -19.81
N PRO A 22 3.65 5.01 -18.85
CA PRO A 22 4.98 5.58 -18.75
C PRO A 22 6.02 4.47 -18.76
N ALA A 23 7.17 4.73 -19.37
CA ALA A 23 8.28 3.77 -19.31
C ALA A 23 8.56 3.47 -17.84
N ILE A 24 8.33 2.23 -17.44
CA ILE A 24 8.66 1.78 -16.09
C ILE A 24 10.18 1.69 -16.06
N PRO A 25 10.86 2.42 -15.15
CA PRO A 25 12.31 2.29 -14.98
C PRO A 25 12.67 0.83 -14.76
N LYS A 26 13.80 0.41 -15.30
CA LYS A 26 14.30 -0.94 -15.06
C LYS A 26 14.50 -1.14 -13.56
N THR A 27 14.29 -2.36 -13.10
CA THR A 27 14.46 -2.77 -11.68
C THR A 27 15.67 -2.12 -11.04
N GLY A 28 15.47 -1.42 -9.93
CA GLY A 28 16.54 -0.85 -9.11
C GLY A 28 16.84 0.63 -9.36
N ASP A 29 16.24 1.27 -10.37
CA ASP A 29 16.49 2.68 -10.63
C ASP A 29 15.40 3.58 -10.01
N PHE A 30 15.49 3.76 -8.70
CA PHE A 30 14.63 4.71 -7.99
C PHE A 30 14.87 6.15 -8.40
N ALA A 31 16.11 6.52 -8.77
CA ALA A 31 16.45 7.87 -9.16
C ALA A 31 15.65 8.30 -10.39
N SER A 32 15.72 7.52 -11.47
CA SER A 32 14.94 7.77 -12.67
C SER A 32 13.44 7.77 -12.41
N PHE A 33 12.95 6.87 -11.55
CA PHE A 33 11.53 6.80 -11.19
C PHE A 33 11.10 8.05 -10.41
N MET A 34 11.90 8.50 -9.45
CA MET A 34 11.55 9.62 -8.56
C MET A 34 11.72 10.98 -9.25
N THR A 35 12.63 11.11 -10.22
CA THR A 35 12.82 12.32 -11.02
C THR A 35 11.84 12.42 -12.20
N ALA A 36 11.25 11.31 -12.63
CA ALA A 36 10.26 11.33 -13.69
C ALA A 36 9.04 12.21 -13.33
N ASN A 37 8.57 12.98 -14.31
CA ASN A 37 7.29 13.67 -14.18
C ASN A 37 6.17 12.63 -14.16
N PHE A 38 5.55 12.47 -12.99
CA PHE A 38 4.36 11.63 -12.89
C PHE A 38 3.20 12.28 -13.67
N PRO A 39 2.62 11.57 -14.64
CA PRO A 39 1.41 12.07 -15.27
C PRO A 39 0.33 12.36 -14.22
N GLU A 40 -0.37 13.46 -14.38
CA GLU A 40 -1.36 13.94 -13.41
C GLU A 40 -2.40 12.87 -13.05
N LYS A 41 -2.78 12.04 -14.01
CA LYS A 41 -3.70 10.90 -13.81
C LYS A 41 -3.22 9.86 -12.77
N PHE A 42 -1.95 9.86 -12.38
CA PHE A 42 -1.42 8.96 -11.33
C PHE A 42 -1.19 9.67 -10.00
N SER A 43 -1.35 10.99 -9.95
CA SER A 43 -1.20 11.77 -8.73
C SER A 43 -2.51 12.36 -8.21
N LYS A 44 -3.55 12.33 -9.03
CA LYS A 44 -4.87 12.91 -8.73
C LYS A 44 -5.96 11.84 -8.69
N THR A 45 -7.02 12.14 -7.99
CA THR A 45 -8.30 11.43 -8.06
C THR A 45 -9.07 11.82 -9.31
N ASN A 46 -10.14 11.09 -9.64
CA ASN A 46 -10.97 11.40 -10.82
C ASN A 46 -11.64 12.77 -10.75
N ASP A 47 -11.83 13.33 -9.55
CA ASP A 47 -12.35 14.67 -9.30
C ASP A 47 -11.23 15.75 -9.20
N GLY A 48 -10.01 15.40 -9.60
CA GLY A 48 -8.87 16.32 -9.70
C GLY A 48 -8.15 16.66 -8.39
N LYS A 49 -8.55 16.04 -7.25
CA LYS A 49 -7.91 16.26 -5.96
C LYS A 49 -6.62 15.44 -5.82
N ASP A 50 -5.76 15.84 -4.89
CA ASP A 50 -4.50 15.14 -4.64
C ASP A 50 -4.75 13.72 -4.10
N PHE A 51 -4.13 12.74 -4.75
CA PHE A 51 -4.12 11.35 -4.33
C PHE A 51 -2.72 10.88 -3.93
N LEU A 52 -1.67 11.29 -4.66
CA LEU A 52 -0.28 11.12 -4.23
C LEU A 52 0.06 12.19 -3.19
N ARG A 53 0.17 11.79 -1.92
CA ARG A 53 0.33 12.70 -0.77
C ARG A 53 1.74 12.72 -0.18
N LEU A 54 2.56 11.76 -0.54
CA LEU A 54 3.99 11.74 -0.21
C LEU A 54 4.75 11.13 -1.37
N LYS A 55 5.81 11.81 -1.77
CA LYS A 55 6.86 11.34 -2.66
C LYS A 55 8.18 11.65 -1.95
N SER A 56 8.68 10.68 -1.20
CA SER A 56 9.92 10.84 -0.43
C SER A 56 11.01 9.99 -1.02
N TRP A 57 12.16 10.58 -1.20
CA TRP A 57 13.37 9.92 -1.66
C TRP A 57 14.56 10.51 -0.90
N THR A 58 15.27 9.68 -0.21
CA THR A 58 16.52 10.06 0.46
C THR A 58 17.69 9.64 -0.42
N ASN A 59 18.46 10.62 -0.85
CA ASN A 59 19.55 10.45 -1.81
C ASN A 59 20.77 9.74 -1.21
N GLU A 60 20.83 9.62 0.11
CA GLU A 60 21.99 9.11 0.84
C GLU A 60 22.00 7.58 1.00
N ASP A 61 20.82 6.96 0.97
CA ASP A 61 20.66 5.51 0.97
C ASP A 61 19.96 5.09 -0.33
N GLU A 62 20.69 4.55 -1.24
CA GLU A 62 20.37 4.29 -2.66
C GLU A 62 19.00 3.69 -3.00
N ASN A 63 18.13 3.38 -2.03
CA ASN A 63 16.93 2.62 -2.27
C ASN A 63 15.71 2.94 -1.39
N GLU A 64 15.56 4.14 -0.87
CA GLU A 64 14.46 4.44 0.06
C GLU A 64 13.43 5.44 -0.50
N ALA A 65 12.91 5.14 -1.67
CA ALA A 65 11.75 5.88 -2.19
C ALA A 65 10.45 5.33 -1.60
N VAL A 66 9.67 6.21 -1.00
CA VAL A 66 8.33 5.89 -0.47
C VAL A 66 7.30 6.78 -1.15
N LEU A 67 6.28 6.17 -1.74
CA LEU A 67 5.10 6.89 -2.23
C LEU A 67 3.90 6.55 -1.35
N VAL A 68 3.13 7.57 -0.99
CA VAL A 68 1.88 7.38 -0.24
C VAL A 68 0.73 7.99 -1.01
N TYR A 69 -0.27 7.16 -1.25
CA TYR A 69 -1.51 7.52 -1.92
C TYR A 69 -2.67 7.40 -0.94
N ILE A 70 -3.41 8.48 -0.77
CA ILE A 70 -4.65 8.51 0.02
C ILE A 70 -5.49 9.70 -0.41
N SER A 71 -6.76 9.46 -0.74
CA SER A 71 -7.71 10.53 -1.02
C SER A 71 -8.24 11.17 0.26
N ASP A 72 -8.81 12.37 0.17
CA ASP A 72 -9.49 13.00 1.30
C ASP A 72 -10.63 12.13 1.83
N THR A 73 -11.37 11.47 0.93
CA THR A 73 -12.41 10.49 1.30
C THR A 73 -11.81 9.30 2.05
N GLY A 74 -10.69 8.75 1.58
CA GLY A 74 -9.99 7.66 2.27
C GLY A 74 -9.53 8.05 3.68
N ALA A 75 -8.97 9.26 3.82
CA ALA A 75 -8.59 9.80 5.12
C ALA A 75 -9.79 10.00 6.05
N GLN A 76 -10.90 10.52 5.52
CA GLN A 76 -12.15 10.69 6.28
C GLN A 76 -12.73 9.35 6.74
N VAL A 77 -12.72 8.33 5.89
CA VAL A 77 -13.17 6.97 6.24
C VAL A 77 -12.30 6.42 7.37
N LEU A 78 -10.98 6.50 7.25
CA LEU A 78 -10.08 6.05 8.32
C LEU A 78 -10.33 6.81 9.64
N ARG A 79 -10.59 8.11 9.60
CA ARG A 79 -10.84 8.95 10.78
C ARG A 79 -12.03 8.50 11.60
N THR A 80 -13.05 7.93 10.98
CA THR A 80 -14.32 7.55 11.63
C THR A 80 -14.40 6.08 12.04
N HIS A 81 -13.43 5.25 11.63
CA HIS A 81 -13.48 3.82 11.87
C HIS A 81 -12.60 3.39 13.05
N LYS A 82 -13.14 2.52 13.89
CA LYS A 82 -12.48 1.98 15.09
C LYS A 82 -11.44 0.91 14.78
N VAL A 83 -11.59 0.22 13.65
CA VAL A 83 -10.70 -0.89 13.28
C VAL A 83 -10.07 -0.61 11.94
N TRP A 84 -8.74 -0.62 11.92
CA TRP A 84 -7.97 -0.61 10.68
C TRP A 84 -7.35 -1.99 10.43
N CYS A 85 -7.29 -2.37 9.17
CA CYS A 85 -6.57 -3.56 8.73
C CYS A 85 -5.45 -3.14 7.79
N MET A 86 -4.28 -3.73 7.95
CA MET A 86 -3.12 -3.42 7.14
C MET A 86 -2.51 -4.70 6.59
N ASP A 87 -2.14 -4.68 5.31
CA ASP A 87 -1.54 -5.84 4.64
C ASP A 87 -0.64 -5.41 3.50
N GLY A 88 0.41 -6.21 3.25
CA GLY A 88 1.34 -6.04 2.16
C GLY A 88 1.07 -6.99 1.01
N THR A 89 1.05 -6.50 -0.22
CA THR A 89 1.01 -7.33 -1.42
C THR A 89 2.26 -7.13 -2.26
N PHE A 90 2.78 -8.24 -2.82
CA PHE A 90 4.05 -8.27 -3.55
C PHE A 90 3.84 -8.52 -5.04
N ARG A 91 2.86 -9.37 -5.37
CA ARG A 91 2.65 -9.87 -6.73
C ARG A 91 2.26 -8.79 -7.74
N THR A 92 1.58 -7.76 -7.31
CA THR A 92 1.09 -6.67 -8.15
C THR A 92 1.89 -5.39 -7.99
N THR A 93 2.99 -5.46 -7.24
CA THR A 93 3.84 -4.30 -6.97
C THR A 93 4.57 -3.85 -8.23
N PRO A 94 4.49 -2.57 -8.61
CA PRO A 94 5.26 -2.05 -9.73
C PRO A 94 6.74 -1.92 -9.38
N SER A 95 7.63 -2.29 -10.32
CA SER A 95 9.05 -1.97 -10.18
C SER A 95 9.25 -0.44 -10.11
N PRO A 96 10.21 0.08 -9.30
CA PRO A 96 11.24 -0.63 -8.56
C PRO A 96 10.86 -1.00 -7.11
N PHE A 97 9.62 -0.83 -6.70
CA PHE A 97 9.17 -1.12 -5.34
C PHE A 97 9.08 -2.61 -5.05
N SER A 98 9.26 -2.97 -3.77
CA SER A 98 9.18 -4.36 -3.29
C SER A 98 7.77 -4.75 -2.87
N GLN A 99 6.96 -3.79 -2.42
CA GLN A 99 5.60 -4.07 -1.97
C GLN A 99 4.66 -2.87 -2.13
N VAL A 100 3.37 -3.19 -2.30
CA VAL A 100 2.27 -2.27 -2.03
C VAL A 100 1.73 -2.60 -0.66
N TYR A 101 1.76 -1.64 0.25
CA TYR A 101 1.19 -1.79 1.59
C TYR A 101 -0.14 -1.04 1.66
N ILE A 102 -1.20 -1.72 2.08
CA ILE A 102 -2.57 -1.21 2.01
C ILE A 102 -3.08 -0.97 3.42
N VAL A 103 -3.67 0.19 3.65
CA VAL A 103 -4.37 0.53 4.89
C VAL A 103 -5.87 0.58 4.59
N MET A 104 -6.62 -0.24 5.30
CA MET A 104 -8.06 -0.43 5.11
C MET A 104 -8.81 -0.05 6.38
N ALA A 105 -9.95 0.58 6.25
CA ALA A 105 -10.95 0.68 7.32
C ALA A 105 -11.84 -0.56 7.29
N ARG A 106 -12.18 -1.11 8.46
CA ARG A 106 -13.08 -2.26 8.59
C ARG A 106 -14.34 -1.86 9.31
N SER A 107 -15.49 -2.14 8.70
CA SER A 107 -16.78 -2.00 9.36
C SER A 107 -16.94 -3.06 10.47
N GLU A 108 -17.53 -2.66 11.59
CA GLU A 108 -17.91 -3.58 12.68
C GLU A 108 -19.01 -4.55 12.26
N ILE A 109 -19.87 -4.12 11.33
CA ILE A 109 -21.00 -4.88 10.81
C ILE A 109 -20.66 -5.35 9.39
N GLY A 110 -20.64 -6.66 9.15
CA GLY A 110 -20.53 -7.24 7.81
C GLY A 110 -19.11 -7.42 7.26
N GLY A 111 -18.08 -6.96 7.94
CA GLY A 111 -16.71 -7.43 7.74
C GLY A 111 -15.96 -7.02 6.47
N GLN A 112 -16.55 -6.28 5.53
CA GLN A 112 -15.82 -5.81 4.34
C GLN A 112 -14.85 -4.69 4.69
N GLY A 113 -13.59 -4.81 4.23
CA GLY A 113 -12.58 -3.77 4.33
C GLY A 113 -12.71 -2.78 3.19
N LEU A 114 -12.64 -1.48 3.50
CA LEU A 114 -12.53 -0.41 2.52
C LEU A 114 -11.08 0.00 2.40
N ALA A 115 -10.45 -0.20 1.25
CA ALA A 115 -9.09 0.26 0.99
C ALA A 115 -9.07 1.79 0.92
N CYS A 116 -8.30 2.42 1.82
CA CYS A 116 -8.28 3.85 2.00
C CYS A 116 -6.94 4.49 1.64
N GLY A 117 -5.84 3.85 2.02
CA GLY A 117 -4.49 4.35 1.78
C GLY A 117 -3.55 3.27 1.25
N PHE A 118 -2.57 3.69 0.47
CA PHE A 118 -1.61 2.78 -0.19
C PHE A 118 -0.21 3.34 -0.05
N GLY A 119 0.75 2.49 0.30
CA GLY A 119 2.16 2.79 0.26
C GLY A 119 2.88 1.95 -0.78
N LEU A 120 3.65 2.56 -1.69
CA LEU A 120 4.65 1.85 -2.47
C LEU A 120 5.96 1.91 -1.72
N LEU A 121 6.45 0.76 -1.27
CA LEU A 121 7.59 0.66 -0.37
C LEU A 121 8.75 -0.11 -1.03
N PRO A 122 10.00 0.39 -0.89
CA PRO A 122 11.19 -0.22 -1.50
C PRO A 122 11.65 -1.47 -0.74
N ASN A 123 11.32 -1.55 0.54
CA ASN A 123 11.78 -2.60 1.45
C ASN A 123 10.79 -2.78 2.62
N LYS A 124 11.20 -3.60 3.61
CA LYS A 124 10.42 -3.91 4.82
C LYS A 124 11.05 -3.39 6.10
N LYS A 125 11.84 -2.31 6.02
CA LYS A 125 12.45 -1.70 7.19
C LYS A 125 11.42 -0.94 8.04
N ALA A 126 11.64 -0.84 9.35
CA ALA A 126 10.74 -0.14 10.25
C ALA A 126 10.65 1.36 9.93
N GLU A 127 11.76 1.96 9.52
CA GLU A 127 11.85 3.38 9.12
C GLU A 127 10.95 3.67 7.92
N THR A 128 10.94 2.76 6.94
CA THR A 128 10.09 2.84 5.73
C THR A 128 8.61 2.79 6.10
N TYR A 129 8.20 1.85 6.97
CA TYR A 129 6.84 1.81 7.48
C TYR A 129 6.48 3.05 8.31
N SER A 130 7.41 3.51 9.13
CA SER A 130 7.21 4.71 9.95
C SER A 130 6.97 5.94 9.09
N LEU A 131 7.73 6.13 8.02
CA LEU A 131 7.56 7.24 7.10
C LEU A 131 6.15 7.22 6.44
N MET A 132 5.73 6.06 5.93
CA MET A 132 4.41 5.88 5.34
C MET A 132 3.29 6.12 6.36
N LEU A 133 3.37 5.46 7.52
CA LEU A 133 2.33 5.51 8.55
C LEU A 133 2.20 6.92 9.14
N ASN A 134 3.31 7.59 9.46
CA ASN A 134 3.29 8.97 9.94
C ASN A 134 2.56 9.89 8.96
N LYS A 135 2.79 9.72 7.65
CA LYS A 135 2.08 10.51 6.63
C LYS A 135 0.58 10.23 6.64
N ILE A 136 0.18 8.96 6.71
CA ILE A 136 -1.24 8.57 6.77
C ILE A 136 -1.90 9.11 8.04
N PHE A 137 -1.29 8.90 9.21
CA PHE A 137 -1.81 9.41 10.48
C PHE A 137 -1.93 10.94 10.49
N ALA A 138 -0.96 11.66 9.94
CA ALA A 138 -1.01 13.11 9.81
C ALA A 138 -2.19 13.59 8.93
N LEU A 139 -2.49 12.88 7.85
CA LEU A 139 -3.61 13.20 6.95
C LEU A 139 -4.97 12.82 7.54
N VAL A 140 -5.03 11.72 8.26
CA VAL A 140 -6.23 11.31 9.01
C VAL A 140 -6.51 12.30 10.14
N GLY A 141 -5.47 12.83 10.79
CA GLY A 141 -5.60 13.71 11.94
C GLY A 141 -6.05 12.96 13.19
N ASN A 142 -6.62 13.68 14.15
CA ASN A 142 -7.07 13.08 15.40
C ASN A 142 -8.22 12.08 15.14
N ASN A 143 -7.96 10.80 15.43
CA ASN A 143 -8.96 9.73 15.41
C ASN A 143 -9.10 9.13 16.81
N SER A 144 -9.92 9.72 17.63
CA SER A 144 -10.24 9.22 18.97
C SER A 144 -11.02 7.90 18.94
N ALA A 145 -11.57 7.52 17.79
CA ALA A 145 -12.33 6.28 17.66
C ALA A 145 -11.43 5.06 17.38
N LEU A 146 -10.22 5.24 16.83
CA LEU A 146 -9.34 4.12 16.46
C LEU A 146 -8.92 3.34 17.72
N SER A 147 -9.34 2.10 17.81
CA SER A 147 -9.08 1.23 18.96
C SER A 147 -8.22 0.01 18.61
N VAL A 148 -8.29 -0.46 17.38
CA VAL A 148 -7.60 -1.69 16.95
C VAL A 148 -6.97 -1.54 15.57
N ILE A 149 -5.72 -1.97 15.44
CA ILE A 149 -5.05 -2.20 14.16
C ILE A 149 -4.75 -3.68 14.02
N VAL A 150 -5.25 -4.28 12.94
CA VAL A 150 -4.97 -5.67 12.56
C VAL A 150 -3.95 -5.66 11.44
N CYS A 151 -2.79 -6.31 11.63
CA CYS A 151 -1.77 -6.45 10.58
C CYS A 151 -1.18 -7.87 10.60
N ASP A 152 -0.32 -8.18 9.64
CA ASP A 152 0.45 -9.42 9.66
C ASP A 152 1.47 -9.43 10.82
N PHE A 153 2.23 -10.52 10.92
CA PHE A 153 3.21 -10.71 12.00
C PHE A 153 4.59 -10.12 11.66
N GLU A 154 4.65 -9.16 10.74
CA GLU A 154 5.91 -8.50 10.38
C GLU A 154 6.37 -7.55 11.47
N GLN A 155 7.50 -7.86 12.10
CA GLN A 155 8.00 -7.14 13.27
C GLN A 155 8.28 -5.66 13.01
N SER A 156 8.69 -5.30 11.79
CA SER A 156 8.96 -3.91 11.41
C SER A 156 7.71 -3.04 11.51
N VAL A 157 6.56 -3.55 11.07
CA VAL A 157 5.27 -2.87 11.20
C VAL A 157 4.89 -2.70 12.67
N TRP A 158 5.05 -3.77 13.45
CA TRP A 158 4.74 -3.74 14.89
C TRP A 158 5.59 -2.72 15.65
N LYS A 159 6.88 -2.62 15.35
CA LYS A 159 7.80 -1.63 15.91
C LYS A 159 7.35 -0.21 15.55
N SER A 160 7.05 0.04 14.28
CA SER A 160 6.58 1.36 13.82
C SER A 160 5.28 1.77 14.50
N LEU A 161 4.29 0.87 14.57
CA LEU A 161 3.01 1.13 15.22
C LEU A 161 3.14 1.33 16.74
N ALA A 162 4.13 0.70 17.38
CA ALA A 162 4.38 0.89 18.80
C ALA A 162 4.77 2.35 19.14
N VAL A 163 5.43 3.02 18.21
CA VAL A 163 5.85 4.43 18.36
C VAL A 163 4.75 5.38 17.92
N ILE A 164 4.12 5.11 16.78
CA ILE A 164 3.19 6.04 16.11
C ILE A 164 1.81 6.02 16.78
N ALA A 165 1.35 4.85 17.22
CA ALA A 165 0.04 4.65 17.82
C ALA A 165 0.13 3.80 19.10
N PRO A 166 0.83 4.26 20.14
CA PRO A 166 1.14 3.46 21.34
C PRO A 166 -0.11 3.02 22.12
N THR A 167 -1.18 3.79 22.07
CA THR A 167 -2.43 3.53 22.80
C THR A 167 -3.40 2.62 22.02
N VAL A 168 -3.14 2.37 20.74
CA VAL A 168 -4.01 1.54 19.90
C VAL A 168 -3.65 0.06 20.06
N SER A 169 -4.64 -0.78 20.28
CA SER A 169 -4.45 -2.22 20.37
C SER A 169 -3.99 -2.80 19.02
N ARG A 170 -2.93 -3.60 19.03
CA ARG A 170 -2.40 -4.27 17.83
C ARG A 170 -2.77 -5.74 17.87
N ARG A 171 -3.30 -6.26 16.78
CA ARG A 171 -3.70 -7.67 16.65
C ARG A 171 -3.11 -8.28 15.39
N GLY A 172 -2.65 -9.52 15.50
CA GLY A 172 -2.19 -10.31 14.35
C GLY A 172 -3.36 -10.71 13.45
N CYS A 173 -3.13 -10.73 12.15
CA CYS A 173 -4.11 -11.15 11.17
C CYS A 173 -4.38 -12.65 11.27
N GLN A 174 -5.63 -13.04 11.53
CA GLN A 174 -6.05 -14.43 11.66
C GLN A 174 -5.80 -15.25 10.38
N PHE A 175 -5.93 -14.64 9.22
CA PHE A 175 -5.66 -15.29 7.93
C PHE A 175 -4.20 -15.71 7.84
N HIS A 176 -3.26 -14.81 8.15
CA HIS A 176 -1.83 -15.09 8.12
C HIS A 176 -1.43 -16.12 9.18
N TYR A 177 -2.04 -16.06 10.35
CA TYR A 177 -1.86 -17.07 11.40
C TYR A 177 -2.27 -18.46 10.91
N ARG A 178 -3.49 -18.60 10.39
CA ARG A 178 -4.00 -19.88 9.85
C ARG A 178 -3.14 -20.40 8.71
N LYS A 179 -2.75 -19.53 7.77
CA LYS A 179 -1.89 -19.91 6.64
C LYS A 179 -0.55 -20.46 7.10
N ALA A 180 0.09 -19.83 8.09
CA ALA A 180 1.35 -20.30 8.67
C ALA A 180 1.21 -21.67 9.33
N HIS A 181 0.09 -21.95 10.02
CA HIS A 181 -0.17 -23.25 10.61
C HIS A 181 -0.40 -24.34 9.57
N ILE A 182 -1.21 -24.07 8.55
CA ILE A 182 -1.49 -25.05 7.47
C ILE A 182 -0.20 -25.40 6.73
N SER A 183 0.66 -24.40 6.43
CA SER A 183 1.95 -24.66 5.77
C SER A 183 2.84 -25.57 6.60
N ARG A 184 2.89 -25.38 7.93
CA ARG A 184 3.69 -26.23 8.82
C ARG A 184 3.15 -27.66 8.94
N LEU A 185 1.84 -27.85 8.81
CA LEU A 185 1.24 -29.20 8.83
C LEU A 185 1.52 -29.96 7.53
N GLY A 186 1.57 -29.26 6.38
CA GLY A 186 1.94 -29.86 5.10
C GLY A 186 3.44 -30.19 4.96
N ASP A 187 4.31 -29.66 5.82
CA ASP A 187 5.74 -29.98 5.87
C ASP A 187 6.04 -31.21 6.77
N LEU A 188 5.01 -31.82 7.36
CA LEU A 188 5.12 -32.98 8.26
C LEU A 188 4.75 -34.32 7.59
N ASP A 189 4.32 -34.32 6.31
CA ASP A 189 4.07 -35.48 5.47
C ASP A 189 5.28 -35.73 4.51
#